data_73c314f33daf9d72ba75f4a3da3152c4
#
_entry.id   73c314f33daf9d72ba75f4a3da3152c4
#
_cell.length_a   1.000
_cell.length_b   1.000
_cell.length_c   1.000
_cell.angle_alpha   90.00
_cell.angle_beta   90.00
_cell.angle_gamma   90.00
#
_symmetry.space_group_name_H-M   'P 1'
#
loop_
_entity.id
_entity.type
_entity.pdbx_description
1 polymer ?
#
loop_
_entity_poly.entity_id
_entity_poly.type
_entity_poly.pdbx_seq_one_letter_code
_entity_poly.pdbx_strand_id
1 'polypeptide(L)'
;MPQGNKIASPSGTRRRVFRVLLIFALILTVVFIFHGITFPPSHVDFSQSKQVLDAYDFVELETRVSSPHAPNPFTDASLKGVFSTADGSKHWQVDGFCDSDDGSVFRIRFMPPAAGDYTYSVEYQQGWSHRTSSGSFHVTDGHRRGPIRIDAQNRWHFVWEGTGEHYFFNGTTAYWLVGWRDDNVIRAAIERLHNLKINRMRVTIAGRTDKFFGEPVMAAESWTPHIRPWRTGKSLRLLHYFGRLGQKLHLSWGGLFDFISNSENPEDLYHPGFDYSRFDISYWQKFDGALACAHDRDMIISLVLDMNDSRTHPAAGSEDERRFIRYAIARFGAYSNITWDLGDDLDHYRDDAWTHDTGTLIKQWDPYKHLATSHPIDNIHQDRASDWFDFTSFQEWSRNQHAFMLAQRKQQEGLGRIIPQANEEYGYEDHYPAWAIGGAGSDSADALRRTAWEIVMAGGYQTSGETARRGTNILPDTGGGWMNGRGDNTMTMFQGYVHMVDFMTSFDWWKTEPHDELVNQGNYCLAKPGEIYAIYLPHAGKVTLQILPGSYNATWWNANTGQKSTLSTVNVASPTWTSPGAPGVNDWALLLRKK
;
A
#
# COMPACT_ATOMS: atom_id res chain seq x y z
N MET A 1 25.98 76.28 55.99
CA MET A 1 26.30 76.14 54.56
C MET A 1 26.50 74.65 54.30
N PRO A 2 25.62 73.95 53.62
CA PRO A 2 25.87 72.53 53.22
C PRO A 2 26.35 72.52 51.76
N GLN A 3 27.39 71.73 51.54
CA GLN A 3 27.98 71.44 50.25
C GLN A 3 27.05 70.56 49.40
N GLY A 4 26.85 70.96 48.16
CA GLY A 4 26.06 70.22 47.19
C GLY A 4 26.83 69.07 46.56
N ASN A 5 26.28 67.87 46.66
CA ASN A 5 26.73 66.67 45.97
C ASN A 5 26.25 66.71 44.48
N LYS A 6 27.18 66.78 43.58
CA LYS A 6 26.93 66.63 42.14
C LYS A 6 26.76 65.09 41.82
N ILE A 7 25.55 64.73 41.51
CA ILE A 7 25.25 63.38 40.95
C ILE A 7 25.74 63.31 39.51
N ALA A 8 26.71 62.51 39.22
CA ALA A 8 27.21 62.24 37.85
C ALA A 8 26.17 61.48 37.05
N SER A 9 25.83 61.93 35.87
CA SER A 9 24.84 61.30 34.97
C SER A 9 25.46 60.12 34.23
N PRO A 10 24.78 58.98 34.20
CA PRO A 10 25.27 57.78 33.50
C PRO A 10 24.75 57.76 32.04
N SER A 11 25.16 58.70 31.18
CA SER A 11 24.57 58.85 29.85
C SER A 11 25.34 58.22 28.67
N GLY A 12 26.59 57.77 28.90
CA GLY A 12 27.42 57.22 27.81
C GLY A 12 27.22 55.74 27.53
N THR A 13 27.13 54.94 28.58
CA THR A 13 27.11 53.47 28.47
C THR A 13 25.73 52.97 28.04
N ARG A 14 24.64 53.53 28.53
CA ARG A 14 23.27 53.18 28.10
C ARG A 14 23.02 53.44 26.61
N ARG A 15 23.53 54.55 26.06
CA ARG A 15 23.41 54.87 24.63
C ARG A 15 24.22 53.90 23.74
N ARG A 16 25.38 53.43 24.19
CA ARG A 16 26.17 52.43 23.46
C ARG A 16 25.51 51.04 23.44
N VAL A 17 25.00 50.59 24.59
CA VAL A 17 24.27 49.32 24.70
C VAL A 17 22.99 49.35 23.84
N PHE A 18 22.25 50.44 23.87
CA PHE A 18 21.03 50.58 23.05
C PHE A 18 21.34 50.57 21.55
N ARG A 19 22.42 51.20 21.09
CA ARG A 19 22.86 51.18 19.69
C ARG A 19 23.32 49.77 19.27
N VAL A 20 24.00 49.02 20.10
CA VAL A 20 24.40 47.64 19.82
C VAL A 20 23.18 46.73 19.72
N LEU A 21 22.22 46.85 20.64
CA LEU A 21 20.96 46.10 20.59
C LEU A 21 20.12 46.43 19.35
N LEU A 22 20.10 47.71 18.94
CA LEU A 22 19.38 48.14 17.74
C LEU A 22 20.03 47.61 16.45
N ILE A 23 21.37 47.58 16.39
CA ILE A 23 22.12 47.01 15.28
C ILE A 23 21.91 45.51 15.23
N PHE A 24 21.90 44.84 16.39
CA PHE A 24 21.66 43.38 16.47
C PHE A 24 20.21 43.03 16.08
N ALA A 25 19.22 43.84 16.51
CA ALA A 25 17.83 43.71 16.09
C ALA A 25 17.67 43.95 14.57
N LEU A 26 18.36 44.95 14.03
CA LEU A 26 18.36 45.24 12.60
C LEU A 26 19.00 44.11 11.79
N ILE A 27 20.13 43.55 12.26
CA ILE A 27 20.78 42.40 11.63
C ILE A 27 19.88 41.18 11.71
N LEU A 28 19.22 40.91 12.85
CA LEU A 28 18.25 39.83 13.00
C LEU A 28 17.05 40.01 12.06
N THR A 29 16.53 41.24 11.95
CA THR A 29 15.42 41.55 11.04
C THR A 29 15.84 41.38 9.58
N VAL A 30 17.04 41.82 9.20
CA VAL A 30 17.60 41.63 7.86
C VAL A 30 17.83 40.15 7.59
N VAL A 31 18.39 39.40 8.54
CA VAL A 31 18.57 37.93 8.42
C VAL A 31 17.21 37.24 8.32
N PHE A 32 16.20 37.66 9.09
CA PHE A 32 14.83 37.13 8.99
C PHE A 32 14.18 37.47 7.65
N ILE A 33 14.35 38.69 7.14
CA ILE A 33 13.84 39.10 5.83
C ILE A 33 14.56 38.30 4.71
N PHE A 34 15.88 38.15 4.79
CA PHE A 34 16.64 37.38 3.79
C PHE A 34 16.41 35.87 3.86
N HIS A 35 16.09 35.28 5.02
CA HIS A 35 15.69 33.90 5.14
C HIS A 35 14.27 33.62 4.59
N GLY A 36 13.42 34.62 4.51
CA GLY A 36 12.07 34.53 3.94
C GLY A 36 11.97 34.89 2.45
N ILE A 37 13.04 35.41 1.83
CA ILE A 37 13.03 35.76 0.40
C ILE A 37 13.57 34.56 -0.39
N THR A 38 12.66 33.83 -1.05
CA THR A 38 13.03 32.87 -2.08
C THR A 38 13.42 33.61 -3.34
N PHE A 39 14.70 33.58 -3.69
CA PHE A 39 15.16 34.18 -4.96
C PHE A 39 14.58 33.39 -6.13
N PRO A 40 14.20 34.02 -7.24
CA PRO A 40 13.72 33.32 -8.42
C PRO A 40 14.85 32.43 -9.00
N PRO A 41 14.51 31.28 -9.57
CA PRO A 41 15.49 30.46 -10.27
C PRO A 41 16.04 31.20 -11.49
N SER A 42 17.28 30.92 -11.88
CA SER A 42 17.91 31.57 -13.03
C SER A 42 17.28 31.16 -14.36
N HIS A 43 16.88 29.88 -14.47
CA HIS A 43 16.24 29.32 -15.65
C HIS A 43 15.38 28.12 -15.28
N VAL A 44 14.31 27.86 -16.06
CA VAL A 44 13.42 26.70 -15.90
C VAL A 44 13.12 26.12 -17.29
N ASP A 45 13.51 24.87 -17.49
CA ASP A 45 13.29 24.11 -18.72
C ASP A 45 12.22 23.04 -18.50
N PHE A 46 11.40 22.83 -19.52
CA PHE A 46 10.38 21.77 -19.52
C PHE A 46 10.66 20.80 -20.66
N SER A 47 10.55 19.50 -20.36
CA SER A 47 10.66 18.45 -21.36
C SER A 47 9.58 17.40 -21.16
N GLN A 48 9.20 16.73 -22.25
CA GLN A 48 8.16 15.71 -22.30
C GLN A 48 8.77 14.37 -22.67
N SER A 49 8.43 13.31 -21.95
CA SER A 49 9.03 11.98 -22.11
C SER A 49 8.58 11.26 -23.39
N LYS A 50 7.32 11.42 -23.79
CA LYS A 50 6.69 10.71 -24.92
C LYS A 50 5.76 11.61 -25.68
N GLN A 51 5.77 11.56 -27.03
CA GLN A 51 4.80 12.22 -27.91
C GLN A 51 3.61 11.31 -28.25
N VAL A 52 3.82 9.99 -28.17
CA VAL A 52 2.81 8.96 -28.37
C VAL A 52 2.93 7.93 -27.26
N LEU A 53 1.82 7.54 -26.66
CA LEU A 53 1.73 6.50 -25.63
C LEU A 53 0.39 5.78 -25.71
N ASP A 54 0.28 4.65 -25.03
CA ASP A 54 -0.98 3.92 -24.90
C ASP A 54 -1.85 4.49 -23.78
N ALA A 55 -3.17 4.33 -23.91
CA ALA A 55 -4.08 4.55 -22.78
C ALA A 55 -3.64 3.69 -21.58
N TYR A 56 -3.77 4.26 -20.37
CA TYR A 56 -3.33 3.67 -19.11
C TYR A 56 -1.79 3.47 -18.95
N ASP A 57 -0.96 3.96 -19.89
CA ASP A 57 0.42 4.31 -19.65
C ASP A 57 0.49 5.77 -19.21
N PHE A 58 1.63 6.29 -18.77
CA PHE A 58 1.72 7.71 -18.42
C PHE A 58 2.76 8.47 -19.23
N VAL A 59 2.44 9.73 -19.51
CA VAL A 59 3.41 10.73 -19.94
C VAL A 59 4.01 11.40 -18.71
N GLU A 60 5.32 11.58 -18.73
CA GLU A 60 6.04 12.34 -17.69
C GLU A 60 6.56 13.64 -18.27
N LEU A 61 6.29 14.75 -17.60
CA LEU A 61 6.90 16.04 -17.90
C LEU A 61 7.94 16.34 -16.82
N GLU A 62 9.17 16.57 -17.25
CA GLU A 62 10.27 16.95 -16.37
C GLU A 62 10.49 18.44 -16.43
N THR A 63 10.64 19.06 -15.28
CA THR A 63 10.97 20.48 -15.11
C THR A 63 12.32 20.59 -14.46
N ARG A 64 13.33 21.10 -15.20
CA ARG A 64 14.68 21.37 -14.69
C ARG A 64 14.82 22.81 -14.29
N VAL A 65 15.25 23.03 -13.06
CA VAL A 65 15.39 24.32 -12.43
C VAL A 65 16.86 24.62 -12.18
N SER A 66 17.39 25.62 -12.87
CA SER A 66 18.77 26.08 -12.68
C SER A 66 18.84 27.06 -11.52
N SER A 67 19.81 26.81 -10.61
CA SER A 67 19.97 27.58 -9.38
C SER A 67 18.67 27.66 -8.57
N PRO A 68 18.12 26.53 -8.11
CA PRO A 68 16.92 26.52 -7.30
C PRO A 68 17.26 27.07 -5.92
N HIS A 69 16.75 28.24 -5.58
CA HIS A 69 17.03 28.90 -4.31
C HIS A 69 15.94 28.63 -3.26
N ALA A 70 15.16 27.58 -3.43
CA ALA A 70 14.15 27.17 -2.45
C ALA A 70 14.83 26.58 -1.20
N PRO A 71 14.71 27.14 0.00
CA PRO A 71 15.28 26.59 1.23
C PRO A 71 14.76 25.17 1.51
N ASN A 72 13.51 24.91 1.21
CA ASN A 72 12.90 23.59 1.21
C ASN A 72 12.07 23.38 -0.07
N PRO A 73 12.57 22.64 -1.06
CA PRO A 73 11.86 22.50 -2.33
C PRO A 73 10.53 21.73 -2.22
N PHE A 74 10.30 21.02 -1.12
CA PHE A 74 9.05 20.28 -0.89
C PHE A 74 7.92 21.15 -0.31
N THR A 75 8.25 22.36 0.15
CA THR A 75 7.29 23.34 0.71
C THR A 75 7.27 24.66 -0.05
N ASP A 76 8.41 25.09 -0.61
CA ASP A 76 8.62 26.44 -1.12
C ASP A 76 8.52 26.50 -2.65
N ALA A 77 8.37 25.35 -3.30
CA ALA A 77 8.16 25.24 -4.74
C ALA A 77 7.05 24.22 -5.05
N SER A 78 6.40 24.40 -6.19
CA SER A 78 5.36 23.48 -6.66
C SER A 78 5.36 23.37 -8.18
N LEU A 79 4.91 22.20 -8.67
CA LEU A 79 4.60 21.95 -10.07
C LEU A 79 3.15 21.49 -10.14
N LYS A 80 2.33 22.11 -10.99
CA LYS A 80 0.93 21.74 -11.21
C LYS A 80 0.63 21.67 -12.69
N GLY A 81 -0.29 20.80 -13.08
CA GLY A 81 -0.69 20.67 -14.46
C GLY A 81 -2.19 20.49 -14.63
N VAL A 82 -2.67 20.99 -15.76
CA VAL A 82 -4.00 20.69 -16.28
C VAL A 82 -3.81 19.94 -17.58
N PHE A 83 -4.37 18.74 -17.65
CA PHE A 83 -4.39 17.89 -18.83
C PHE A 83 -5.83 17.83 -19.35
N SER A 84 -6.01 17.89 -20.66
CA SER A 84 -7.35 17.93 -21.27
C SER A 84 -7.38 17.11 -22.54
N THR A 85 -8.53 16.52 -22.86
CA THR A 85 -8.79 16.04 -24.21
C THR A 85 -8.76 17.21 -25.20
N ALA A 86 -8.36 16.99 -26.46
CA ALA A 86 -8.21 18.06 -27.44
C ALA A 86 -9.53 18.81 -27.71
N ASP A 87 -10.68 18.15 -27.55
CA ASP A 87 -12.02 18.74 -27.64
C ASP A 87 -12.44 19.54 -26.38
N GLY A 88 -11.62 19.51 -25.33
CA GLY A 88 -11.88 20.18 -24.05
C GLY A 88 -13.02 19.58 -23.22
N SER A 89 -13.57 18.44 -23.61
CA SER A 89 -14.70 17.82 -22.91
C SER A 89 -14.35 17.25 -21.54
N LYS A 90 -13.08 16.88 -21.34
CA LYS A 90 -12.56 16.37 -20.07
C LYS A 90 -11.26 17.06 -19.70
N HIS A 91 -11.09 17.29 -18.41
CA HIS A 91 -9.85 17.87 -17.87
C HIS A 91 -9.50 17.22 -16.52
N TRP A 92 -8.20 17.16 -16.23
CA TRP A 92 -7.63 16.63 -15.00
C TRP A 92 -6.65 17.65 -14.44
N GLN A 93 -6.80 17.95 -13.17
CA GLN A 93 -5.79 18.68 -12.40
C GLN A 93 -4.88 17.65 -11.74
N VAL A 94 -3.57 17.78 -11.95
CA VAL A 94 -2.57 16.86 -11.47
C VAL A 94 -1.48 17.65 -10.77
N ASP A 95 -1.11 17.23 -9.56
CA ASP A 95 0.02 17.79 -8.85
C ASP A 95 1.30 17.08 -9.31
N GLY A 96 2.39 17.85 -9.45
CA GLY A 96 3.73 17.33 -9.62
C GLY A 96 4.45 17.16 -8.29
N PHE A 97 5.65 16.62 -8.35
CA PHE A 97 6.49 16.35 -7.19
C PHE A 97 7.95 16.75 -7.45
N CYS A 98 8.64 17.15 -6.39
CA CYS A 98 10.09 17.38 -6.43
C CYS A 98 10.82 16.03 -6.46
N ASP A 99 11.71 15.84 -7.43
CA ASP A 99 12.48 14.61 -7.62
C ASP A 99 14.00 14.80 -7.48
N SER A 100 14.38 15.81 -6.72
CA SER A 100 15.78 16.07 -6.38
C SER A 100 15.90 16.68 -4.97
N ASP A 101 17.02 16.46 -4.36
CA ASP A 101 17.31 16.92 -3.01
C ASP A 101 17.41 18.43 -2.86
N ASP A 102 17.85 19.07 -3.94
CA ASP A 102 18.12 20.52 -4.00
C ASP A 102 17.00 21.32 -4.69
N GLY A 103 15.96 20.64 -5.21
CA GLY A 103 14.90 21.29 -5.96
C GLY A 103 15.24 21.62 -7.42
N SER A 104 16.28 20.99 -7.97
CA SER A 104 16.67 21.18 -9.36
C SER A 104 15.82 20.39 -10.36
N VAL A 105 15.05 19.36 -9.90
CA VAL A 105 14.20 18.53 -10.75
C VAL A 105 12.83 18.39 -10.13
N PHE A 106 11.80 18.68 -10.92
CA PHE A 106 10.41 18.36 -10.61
C PHE A 106 9.82 17.54 -11.73
N ARG A 107 8.84 16.70 -11.41
CA ARG A 107 8.13 15.85 -12.37
C ARG A 107 6.63 15.92 -12.16
N ILE A 108 5.89 15.76 -13.24
CA ILE A 108 4.45 15.55 -13.22
C ILE A 108 4.14 14.40 -14.16
N ARG A 109 3.29 13.48 -13.71
CA ARG A 109 2.89 12.29 -14.44
C ARG A 109 1.40 12.31 -14.72
N PHE A 110 1.01 12.01 -15.94
CA PHE A 110 -0.40 11.92 -16.29
C PHE A 110 -0.68 10.62 -17.05
N MET A 111 -1.66 9.86 -16.55
CA MET A 111 -2.17 8.61 -17.13
C MET A 111 -3.47 8.91 -17.89
N PRO A 112 -3.46 8.97 -19.22
CA PRO A 112 -4.67 9.17 -20.01
C PRO A 112 -5.55 7.91 -19.98
N PRO A 113 -6.87 8.04 -19.71
CA PRO A 113 -7.76 6.87 -19.59
C PRO A 113 -8.32 6.36 -20.93
N ALA A 114 -8.04 7.03 -22.05
CA ALA A 114 -8.60 6.66 -23.34
C ALA A 114 -7.72 7.12 -24.50
N ALA A 115 -7.83 6.47 -25.65
CA ALA A 115 -7.20 6.91 -26.91
C ALA A 115 -7.74 8.27 -27.37
N GLY A 116 -6.88 9.07 -28.01
CA GLY A 116 -7.21 10.39 -28.54
C GLY A 116 -6.06 11.39 -28.42
N ASP A 117 -6.32 12.62 -28.81
CA ASP A 117 -5.35 13.72 -28.66
C ASP A 117 -5.58 14.45 -27.36
N TYR A 118 -4.49 14.76 -26.68
CA TYR A 118 -4.48 15.46 -25.40
C TYR A 118 -3.60 16.69 -25.47
N THR A 119 -3.98 17.70 -24.70
CA THR A 119 -3.19 18.91 -24.46
C THR A 119 -2.90 19.04 -22.98
N TYR A 120 -1.83 19.76 -22.65
CA TYR A 120 -1.51 20.10 -21.27
C TYR A 120 -1.02 21.54 -21.13
N SER A 121 -1.21 22.07 -19.94
CA SER A 121 -0.55 23.28 -19.46
C SER A 121 0.00 22.98 -18.07
N VAL A 122 1.30 23.22 -17.86
CA VAL A 122 1.96 23.04 -16.56
C VAL A 122 2.55 24.34 -16.08
N GLU A 123 2.52 24.53 -14.77
CA GLU A 123 3.05 25.70 -14.09
C GLU A 123 3.99 25.26 -12.97
N TYR A 124 5.23 25.75 -13.04
CA TYR A 124 6.18 25.71 -11.95
C TYR A 124 6.14 27.04 -11.19
N GLN A 125 6.04 26.95 -9.88
CA GLN A 125 6.05 28.11 -8.99
C GLN A 125 7.13 27.97 -7.91
N GLN A 126 7.92 29.02 -7.70
CA GLN A 126 8.85 29.16 -6.58
C GLN A 126 8.82 30.63 -6.09
N GLY A 127 8.31 30.86 -4.89
CA GLY A 127 8.07 32.19 -4.37
C GLY A 127 7.20 33.01 -5.33
N TRP A 128 7.73 34.15 -5.82
CA TRP A 128 7.06 35.03 -6.78
C TRP A 128 7.27 34.63 -8.25
N SER A 129 8.11 33.62 -8.51
CA SER A 129 8.43 33.22 -9.88
C SER A 129 7.44 32.19 -10.35
N HIS A 130 6.79 32.45 -11.50
CA HIS A 130 5.92 31.52 -12.21
C HIS A 130 6.51 31.25 -13.59
N ARG A 131 6.56 29.98 -13.99
CA ARG A 131 6.99 29.54 -15.32
C ARG A 131 5.99 28.51 -15.83
N THR A 132 5.52 28.71 -17.03
CA THR A 132 4.52 27.84 -17.66
C THR A 132 5.05 27.20 -18.93
N SER A 133 4.56 26.00 -19.21
CA SER A 133 4.77 25.33 -20.50
C SER A 133 3.47 24.67 -20.91
N SER A 134 3.27 24.54 -22.22
CA SER A 134 2.12 23.85 -22.79
C SER A 134 2.56 22.95 -23.93
N GLY A 135 1.82 21.88 -24.17
CA GLY A 135 2.11 20.95 -25.24
C GLY A 135 0.95 20.00 -25.50
N SER A 136 1.23 19.00 -26.32
CA SER A 136 0.25 17.99 -26.68
C SER A 136 0.92 16.64 -26.87
N PHE A 137 0.13 15.58 -26.83
CA PHE A 137 0.54 14.20 -27.13
C PHE A 137 -0.64 13.41 -27.65
N HIS A 138 -0.33 12.31 -28.33
CA HIS A 138 -1.31 11.39 -28.87
C HIS A 138 -1.37 10.10 -28.05
N VAL A 139 -2.56 9.59 -27.81
CA VAL A 139 -2.81 8.35 -27.06
C VAL A 139 -3.43 7.32 -27.97
N THR A 140 -2.80 6.15 -28.07
CA THR A 140 -3.29 4.99 -28.80
C THR A 140 -4.02 4.02 -27.89
N ASP A 141 -4.87 3.18 -28.49
CA ASP A 141 -5.48 2.06 -27.77
C ASP A 141 -4.51 0.87 -27.78
N GLY A 142 -3.70 0.77 -26.73
CA GLY A 142 -2.75 -0.32 -26.55
C GLY A 142 -3.33 -1.57 -25.90
N HIS A 143 -4.66 -1.63 -25.71
CA HIS A 143 -5.35 -2.72 -25.01
C HIS A 143 -4.75 -3.03 -23.62
N ARG A 144 -4.26 -2.01 -22.92
CA ARG A 144 -3.75 -2.16 -21.55
C ARG A 144 -4.90 -2.37 -20.58
N ARG A 145 -4.65 -3.12 -19.52
CA ARG A 145 -5.66 -3.45 -18.51
C ARG A 145 -6.16 -2.24 -17.73
N GLY A 146 -5.32 -1.24 -17.53
CA GLY A 146 -5.66 -0.06 -16.74
C GLY A 146 -5.79 -0.38 -15.24
N PRO A 147 -6.33 0.53 -14.43
CA PRO A 147 -6.56 0.28 -13.01
C PRO A 147 -7.70 -0.73 -12.79
N ILE A 148 -7.68 -1.39 -11.62
CA ILE A 148 -8.81 -2.22 -11.21
C ILE A 148 -9.95 -1.34 -10.68
N ARG A 149 -11.19 -1.80 -10.93
CA ARG A 149 -12.44 -1.19 -10.45
C ARG A 149 -13.35 -2.24 -9.84
N ILE A 150 -14.32 -1.80 -9.05
CA ILE A 150 -15.43 -2.65 -8.66
C ILE A 150 -16.29 -2.92 -9.90
N ASP A 151 -16.60 -4.19 -10.18
CA ASP A 151 -17.51 -4.55 -11.27
C ASP A 151 -18.90 -3.93 -11.04
N ALA A 152 -19.37 -3.15 -12.00
CA ALA A 152 -20.66 -2.47 -11.88
C ALA A 152 -21.86 -3.43 -11.87
N GLN A 153 -21.73 -4.62 -12.46
CA GLN A 153 -22.77 -5.64 -12.56
C GLN A 153 -22.67 -6.67 -11.42
N ASN A 154 -21.44 -7.08 -11.09
CA ASN A 154 -21.18 -8.10 -10.07
C ASN A 154 -20.32 -7.48 -8.96
N ARG A 155 -20.91 -6.64 -8.16
CA ARG A 155 -20.23 -5.71 -7.24
C ARG A 155 -19.37 -6.36 -6.14
N TRP A 156 -19.47 -7.66 -5.95
CA TRP A 156 -18.56 -8.41 -5.08
C TRP A 156 -17.18 -8.67 -5.70
N HIS A 157 -16.98 -8.24 -6.97
CA HIS A 157 -15.81 -8.58 -7.75
C HIS A 157 -15.15 -7.36 -8.38
N PHE A 158 -13.95 -7.56 -8.89
CA PHE A 158 -13.14 -6.55 -9.55
C PHE A 158 -13.02 -6.81 -11.04
N VAL A 159 -12.88 -5.72 -11.81
CA VAL A 159 -12.57 -5.73 -13.25
C VAL A 159 -11.42 -4.80 -13.55
N TRP A 160 -10.67 -5.10 -14.60
CA TRP A 160 -9.73 -4.18 -15.20
C TRP A 160 -10.48 -3.15 -16.05
N GLU A 161 -10.29 -1.85 -15.78
CA GLU A 161 -11.02 -0.76 -16.43
C GLU A 161 -10.81 -0.74 -17.96
N GLY A 162 -9.58 -1.01 -18.41
CA GLY A 162 -9.22 -0.92 -19.83
C GLY A 162 -9.72 -2.08 -20.67
N THR A 163 -9.76 -3.30 -20.16
CA THR A 163 -10.13 -4.50 -20.90
C THR A 163 -11.49 -5.07 -20.53
N GLY A 164 -12.03 -4.72 -19.37
CA GLY A 164 -13.24 -5.34 -18.81
C GLY A 164 -13.04 -6.78 -18.34
N GLU A 165 -11.82 -7.31 -18.35
CA GLU A 165 -11.51 -8.63 -17.82
C GLU A 165 -11.68 -8.63 -16.29
N HIS A 166 -12.23 -9.72 -15.74
CA HIS A 166 -12.35 -9.86 -14.29
C HIS A 166 -11.00 -10.15 -13.64
N TYR A 167 -10.76 -9.47 -12.53
CA TYR A 167 -9.53 -9.62 -11.75
C TYR A 167 -9.78 -10.52 -10.54
N PHE A 168 -9.18 -11.73 -10.55
CA PHE A 168 -9.20 -12.63 -9.41
C PHE A 168 -8.07 -12.25 -8.46
N PHE A 169 -8.41 -11.56 -7.39
CA PHE A 169 -7.48 -11.08 -6.38
C PHE A 169 -6.84 -12.25 -5.62
N ASN A 170 -5.52 -12.35 -5.63
CA ASN A 170 -4.72 -13.34 -4.90
C ASN A 170 -3.44 -12.66 -4.39
N GLY A 171 -3.43 -12.32 -3.10
CA GLY A 171 -2.45 -11.40 -2.53
C GLY A 171 -1.42 -12.01 -1.62
N THR A 172 -0.35 -11.23 -1.38
CA THR A 172 0.60 -11.43 -0.29
C THR A 172 0.95 -10.10 0.37
N THR A 173 1.40 -10.16 1.61
CA THR A 173 2.10 -9.05 2.26
C THR A 173 3.58 -9.07 1.85
N ALA A 174 4.16 -7.93 1.66
CA ALA A 174 5.58 -7.71 1.40
C ALA A 174 5.95 -6.30 1.89
N TYR A 175 5.59 -6.00 3.14
CA TYR A 175 5.51 -4.65 3.67
C TYR A 175 6.74 -3.78 3.38
N TRP A 176 7.94 -4.31 3.52
CA TRP A 176 9.19 -3.57 3.29
C TRP A 176 10.01 -4.13 2.13
N LEU A 177 9.35 -4.54 1.05
CA LEU A 177 10.00 -5.05 -0.17
C LEU A 177 11.14 -4.13 -0.64
N VAL A 178 10.95 -2.81 -0.57
CA VAL A 178 11.94 -1.82 -1.01
C VAL A 178 13.14 -1.67 -0.07
N GLY A 179 13.14 -2.38 1.07
CA GLY A 179 14.28 -2.42 1.99
C GLY A 179 15.53 -3.16 1.48
N TRP A 180 15.43 -3.96 0.43
CA TRP A 180 16.60 -4.61 -0.18
C TRP A 180 17.57 -3.58 -0.76
N ARG A 181 18.87 -3.76 -0.52
CA ARG A 181 19.91 -2.87 -1.08
C ARG A 181 20.09 -3.06 -2.58
N ASP A 182 20.01 -4.30 -3.02
CA ASP A 182 20.10 -4.67 -4.43
C ASP A 182 18.71 -4.72 -5.07
N ASP A 183 18.45 -3.85 -6.01
CA ASP A 183 17.18 -3.80 -6.75
C ASP A 183 16.92 -5.07 -7.59
N ASN A 184 17.95 -5.87 -7.90
CA ASN A 184 17.77 -7.16 -8.55
C ASN A 184 17.03 -8.14 -7.63
N VAL A 185 17.25 -8.07 -6.32
CA VAL A 185 16.50 -8.89 -5.35
C VAL A 185 15.03 -8.50 -5.34
N ILE A 186 14.70 -7.20 -5.41
CA ILE A 186 13.32 -6.72 -5.50
C ILE A 186 12.65 -7.26 -6.77
N ARG A 187 13.33 -7.13 -7.91
CA ARG A 187 12.81 -7.64 -9.20
C ARG A 187 12.62 -9.16 -9.18
N ALA A 188 13.59 -9.90 -8.65
CA ALA A 188 13.50 -11.35 -8.54
C ALA A 188 12.38 -11.80 -7.58
N ALA A 189 12.15 -11.07 -6.49
CA ALA A 189 11.05 -11.32 -5.57
C ALA A 189 9.68 -11.12 -6.25
N ILE A 190 9.49 -10.01 -6.95
CA ILE A 190 8.28 -9.72 -7.71
C ILE A 190 8.04 -10.79 -8.77
N GLU A 191 9.08 -11.19 -9.52
CA GLU A 191 8.97 -12.23 -10.54
C GLU A 191 8.63 -13.60 -9.95
N ARG A 192 9.26 -13.98 -8.83
CA ARG A 192 8.91 -15.22 -8.11
C ARG A 192 7.45 -15.23 -7.71
N LEU A 193 6.97 -14.17 -7.08
CA LEU A 193 5.57 -14.04 -6.65
C LEU A 193 4.61 -14.11 -7.84
N HIS A 194 4.91 -13.40 -8.92
CA HIS A 194 4.12 -13.48 -10.16
C HIS A 194 4.03 -14.90 -10.71
N ASN A 195 5.16 -15.63 -10.76
CA ASN A 195 5.20 -17.03 -11.22
C ASN A 195 4.39 -17.98 -10.32
N LEU A 196 4.19 -17.62 -9.05
CA LEU A 196 3.32 -18.28 -8.09
C LEU A 196 1.87 -17.76 -8.10
N LYS A 197 1.50 -17.02 -9.15
CA LYS A 197 0.15 -16.44 -9.35
C LYS A 197 -0.30 -15.50 -8.24
N ILE A 198 0.65 -14.95 -7.50
CA ILE A 198 0.39 -13.79 -6.68
C ILE A 198 0.30 -12.59 -7.62
N ASN A 199 -0.81 -11.89 -7.57
CA ASN A 199 -1.08 -10.75 -8.45
C ASN A 199 -1.35 -9.44 -7.69
N ARG A 200 -1.16 -9.47 -6.37
CA ARG A 200 -1.26 -8.30 -5.49
C ARG A 200 -0.26 -8.40 -4.34
N MET A 201 0.37 -7.28 -4.02
CA MET A 201 1.24 -7.17 -2.85
C MET A 201 0.83 -5.96 -2.00
N ARG A 202 0.77 -6.12 -0.69
CA ARG A 202 0.70 -5.00 0.26
C ARG A 202 2.12 -4.55 0.58
N VAL A 203 2.46 -3.31 0.22
CA VAL A 203 3.80 -2.72 0.40
C VAL A 203 3.68 -1.37 1.07
N THR A 204 4.35 -1.18 2.20
CA THR A 204 4.28 0.07 2.94
C THR A 204 5.24 1.12 2.38
N ILE A 205 4.77 2.37 2.36
CA ILE A 205 5.60 3.55 2.10
C ILE A 205 6.24 4.04 3.41
N ALA A 206 5.60 3.78 4.55
CA ALA A 206 6.05 4.25 5.85
C ALA A 206 7.45 3.76 6.21
N GLY A 207 8.16 4.60 6.93
CA GLY A 207 9.48 4.28 7.44
C GLY A 207 9.47 3.18 8.49
N ARG A 208 10.59 2.50 8.67
CA ARG A 208 10.78 1.51 9.70
C ARG A 208 11.99 1.83 10.57
N THR A 209 11.89 1.51 11.86
CA THR A 209 13.02 1.55 12.80
C THR A 209 13.87 0.27 12.69
N ASP A 210 15.12 0.33 13.15
CA ASP A 210 16.12 -0.74 13.02
C ASP A 210 15.81 -2.02 13.81
N LYS A 211 14.83 -1.97 14.69
CA LYS A 211 14.49 -3.09 15.57
C LYS A 211 13.04 -3.51 15.36
N PHE A 212 12.87 -4.64 14.70
CA PHE A 212 11.61 -5.32 14.65
C PHE A 212 11.70 -6.56 15.55
N PHE A 213 10.88 -6.63 16.60
CA PHE A 213 10.83 -7.73 17.59
C PHE A 213 12.18 -8.17 18.16
N GLY A 214 13.20 -7.30 18.11
CA GLY A 214 14.50 -7.57 18.72
C GLY A 214 15.40 -8.56 17.99
N GLU A 215 14.99 -9.11 16.85
CA GLU A 215 15.76 -10.10 16.09
C GLU A 215 16.03 -9.63 14.65
N PRO A 216 17.27 -9.75 14.16
CA PRO A 216 17.57 -9.56 12.76
C PRO A 216 17.03 -10.77 11.98
N VAL A 217 15.99 -10.57 11.21
CA VAL A 217 15.41 -11.61 10.36
C VAL A 217 16.25 -11.84 9.11
N MET A 218 17.24 -10.98 8.87
CA MET A 218 18.10 -11.01 7.67
C MET A 218 19.46 -10.37 7.92
N ALA A 219 20.43 -10.70 7.07
CA ALA A 219 21.73 -10.05 7.11
C ALA A 219 21.62 -8.55 6.81
N ALA A 220 22.10 -7.72 7.73
CA ALA A 220 22.04 -6.26 7.65
C ALA A 220 22.76 -5.68 6.42
N GLU A 221 23.68 -6.42 5.83
CA GLU A 221 24.40 -6.06 4.62
C GLU A 221 23.57 -6.21 3.34
N SER A 222 22.55 -7.06 3.33
CA SER A 222 21.73 -7.32 2.14
C SER A 222 20.38 -6.63 2.17
N TRP A 223 19.81 -6.43 3.36
CA TRP A 223 18.54 -5.75 3.56
C TRP A 223 18.72 -4.56 4.50
N THR A 224 18.14 -3.43 4.14
CA THR A 224 18.24 -2.22 4.95
C THR A 224 16.94 -2.03 5.71
N PRO A 225 16.93 -2.22 7.04
CA PRO A 225 15.75 -1.94 7.85
C PRO A 225 15.42 -0.44 7.92
N HIS A 226 16.31 0.42 7.41
CA HIS A 226 16.11 1.86 7.32
C HIS A 226 15.32 2.22 6.07
N ILE A 227 14.04 1.95 6.07
CA ILE A 227 13.12 2.45 5.06
C ILE A 227 12.75 3.86 5.48
N ARG A 228 13.25 4.86 4.75
CA ARG A 228 13.19 6.26 5.17
C ARG A 228 12.56 7.11 4.08
N PRO A 229 11.23 7.27 4.09
CA PRO A 229 10.58 8.19 3.16
C PRO A 229 10.96 9.66 3.42
N TRP A 230 11.48 9.98 4.60
CA TRP A 230 11.90 11.33 4.99
C TRP A 230 13.40 11.39 5.30
N ARG A 231 13.97 12.59 5.18
CA ARG A 231 15.33 12.87 5.60
C ARG A 231 15.48 12.85 7.12
N THR A 232 16.65 12.48 7.58
CA THR A 232 16.99 12.55 9.00
C THR A 232 17.14 13.99 9.44
N GLY A 233 16.46 14.40 10.51
CA GLY A 233 16.56 15.74 11.09
C GLY A 233 17.94 16.04 11.67
N LYS A 234 18.51 17.20 11.33
CA LYS A 234 19.86 17.60 11.78
C LYS A 234 19.92 17.91 13.28
N SER A 235 18.84 18.48 13.83
CA SER A 235 18.76 18.91 15.24
C SER A 235 18.81 17.77 16.23
N LEU A 236 18.25 16.63 15.88
CA LEU A 236 18.20 15.43 16.72
C LEU A 236 19.53 14.67 16.75
N ARG A 237 20.38 14.76 15.71
CA ARG A 237 21.73 14.19 15.73
C ARG A 237 22.59 14.76 16.85
N LEU A 238 22.48 16.05 17.12
CA LEU A 238 23.23 16.70 18.18
C LEU A 238 22.74 16.28 19.56
N LEU A 239 21.42 16.28 19.77
CA LEU A 239 20.78 15.80 21.01
C LEU A 239 21.09 14.33 21.27
N HIS A 240 21.07 13.49 20.26
CA HIS A 240 21.44 12.08 20.34
C HIS A 240 22.92 11.88 20.72
N TYR A 241 23.83 12.69 20.15
CA TYR A 241 25.24 12.65 20.52
C TYR A 241 25.44 13.04 22.01
N PHE A 242 24.76 14.09 22.48
CA PHE A 242 24.80 14.49 23.88
C PHE A 242 24.10 13.48 24.81
N GLY A 243 23.03 12.83 24.37
CA GLY A 243 22.38 11.75 25.11
C GLY A 243 23.30 10.55 25.32
N ARG A 244 24.00 10.09 24.28
CA ARG A 244 25.02 9.02 24.39
C ARG A 244 26.21 9.41 25.27
N LEU A 245 26.62 10.67 25.22
CA LEU A 245 27.70 11.16 26.06
C LEU A 245 27.26 11.21 27.54
N GLY A 246 26.05 11.67 27.82
CA GLY A 246 25.46 11.68 29.16
C GLY A 246 25.31 10.29 29.74
N GLN A 247 24.86 9.31 28.99
CA GLN A 247 24.77 7.90 29.40
C GLN A 247 26.16 7.29 29.72
N LYS A 248 27.17 7.57 28.87
CA LYS A 248 28.55 7.13 29.11
C LYS A 248 29.19 7.75 30.34
N LEU A 249 28.77 8.96 30.71
CA LEU A 249 29.32 9.70 31.81
C LEU A 249 28.51 9.58 33.09
N HIS A 250 27.43 8.76 33.12
CA HIS A 250 26.50 8.60 34.27
C HIS A 250 26.02 9.94 34.85
N LEU A 251 25.85 10.96 34.00
CA LEU A 251 25.36 12.27 34.43
C LEU A 251 23.82 12.25 34.46
N SER A 252 23.26 12.28 35.65
CA SER A 252 21.82 12.48 35.84
C SER A 252 21.50 13.97 35.74
N TRP A 253 21.11 14.44 34.58
CA TRP A 253 20.55 15.78 34.38
C TRP A 253 19.03 15.67 34.50
N GLY A 254 18.53 15.79 35.72
CA GLY A 254 17.08 15.80 35.96
C GLY A 254 16.36 16.84 35.13
N GLY A 255 15.20 16.50 34.61
CA GLY A 255 14.27 17.38 33.89
C GLY A 255 14.41 17.41 32.36
N LEU A 256 15.60 17.54 31.82
CA LEU A 256 15.80 17.53 30.36
C LEU A 256 15.85 16.07 29.82
N PHE A 257 16.36 15.15 30.62
CA PHE A 257 16.34 13.72 30.30
C PHE A 257 14.95 13.12 30.48
N ASP A 258 14.15 13.58 31.45
CA ASP A 258 12.77 13.14 31.61
C ASP A 258 11.88 13.61 30.46
N PHE A 259 12.15 14.76 29.86
CA PHE A 259 11.46 15.20 28.64
C PHE A 259 11.87 14.36 27.41
N ILE A 260 13.12 13.92 27.34
CA ILE A 260 13.62 13.05 26.26
C ILE A 260 13.26 11.56 26.53
N SER A 261 13.12 11.15 27.81
CA SER A 261 12.79 9.79 28.21
C SER A 261 11.29 9.55 28.40
N ASN A 262 10.47 10.59 28.48
CA ASN A 262 9.01 10.53 28.47
C ASN A 262 8.40 10.49 27.06
N SER A 263 9.19 10.36 25.99
CA SER A 263 8.67 9.73 24.79
C SER A 263 8.25 8.31 25.21
N GLU A 264 7.01 7.92 24.97
CA GLU A 264 6.42 6.65 25.40
C GLU A 264 7.20 5.42 24.90
N ASN A 265 8.37 5.63 24.27
CA ASN A 265 9.16 4.61 23.65
C ASN A 265 10.68 4.83 23.86
N PRO A 266 11.36 4.03 24.73
CA PRO A 266 12.82 4.12 24.92
C PRO A 266 13.63 3.92 23.63
N GLU A 267 13.03 3.37 22.58
CA GLU A 267 13.66 3.15 21.27
C GLU A 267 13.78 4.44 20.46
N ASP A 268 12.91 5.44 20.65
CA ASP A 268 13.00 6.76 20.00
C ASP A 268 14.28 7.52 20.37
N LEU A 269 14.93 7.13 21.46
CA LEU A 269 16.26 7.65 21.87
C LEU A 269 17.40 7.21 20.92
N TYR A 270 17.21 6.15 20.14
CA TYR A 270 18.23 5.59 19.25
C TYR A 270 18.06 6.00 17.79
N HIS A 271 16.90 6.57 17.43
CA HIS A 271 16.65 7.01 16.08
C HIS A 271 16.74 8.52 15.97
N PRO A 272 17.55 9.03 15.02
CA PRO A 272 17.46 10.43 14.69
C PRO A 272 16.05 10.65 14.12
N GLY A 273 15.28 11.53 14.73
CA GLY A 273 13.94 11.87 14.24
C GLY A 273 13.96 12.26 12.76
N PHE A 274 12.84 12.07 12.09
CA PHE A 274 12.70 12.49 10.70
C PHE A 274 12.38 13.98 10.62
N ASP A 275 12.90 14.63 9.56
CA ASP A 275 12.40 15.92 9.08
C ASP A 275 11.25 15.63 8.11
N TYR A 276 10.02 15.58 8.64
CA TYR A 276 8.82 15.30 7.86
C TYR A 276 8.52 16.35 6.78
N SER A 277 9.20 17.49 6.80
CA SER A 277 9.10 18.48 5.75
C SER A 277 9.93 18.14 4.49
N ARG A 278 10.81 17.13 4.55
CA ARG A 278 11.76 16.77 3.48
C ARG A 278 11.78 15.28 3.21
N PHE A 279 11.65 14.92 1.94
CA PHE A 279 11.71 13.52 1.50
C PHE A 279 13.15 13.06 1.19
N ASP A 280 13.40 11.76 1.38
CA ASP A 280 14.61 11.09 0.88
C ASP A 280 14.36 10.60 -0.54
N ILE A 281 14.77 11.35 -1.52
CA ILE A 281 14.46 11.10 -2.93
C ILE A 281 14.96 9.73 -3.40
N SER A 282 16.08 9.26 -2.90
CA SER A 282 16.63 7.97 -3.29
C SER A 282 15.70 6.80 -2.94
N TYR A 283 15.04 6.88 -1.78
CA TYR A 283 14.04 5.90 -1.37
C TYR A 283 12.82 5.90 -2.30
N TRP A 284 12.30 7.08 -2.63
CA TRP A 284 11.14 7.22 -3.50
C TRP A 284 11.40 6.78 -4.94
N GLN A 285 12.60 7.05 -5.47
CA GLN A 285 13.02 6.58 -6.80
C GLN A 285 13.15 5.06 -6.84
N LYS A 286 13.62 4.45 -5.75
CA LYS A 286 13.67 3.00 -5.62
C LYS A 286 12.28 2.37 -5.61
N PHE A 287 11.34 3.03 -4.94
CA PHE A 287 9.93 2.60 -4.92
C PHE A 287 9.30 2.67 -6.32
N ASP A 288 9.59 3.71 -7.12
CA ASP A 288 9.20 3.78 -8.54
C ASP A 288 9.67 2.55 -9.33
N GLY A 289 10.91 2.11 -9.11
CA GLY A 289 11.46 0.92 -9.76
C GLY A 289 10.70 -0.36 -9.41
N ALA A 290 10.26 -0.51 -8.17
CA ALA A 290 9.44 -1.64 -7.74
C ALA A 290 8.04 -1.59 -8.37
N LEU A 291 7.40 -0.42 -8.38
CA LEU A 291 6.09 -0.22 -9.03
C LEU A 291 6.13 -0.52 -10.52
N ALA A 292 7.14 -0.01 -11.24
CA ALA A 292 7.31 -0.28 -12.66
C ALA A 292 7.49 -1.78 -12.94
N CYS A 293 8.32 -2.46 -12.13
CA CYS A 293 8.54 -3.90 -12.26
C CYS A 293 7.26 -4.72 -12.04
N ALA A 294 6.42 -4.33 -11.08
CA ALA A 294 5.13 -4.94 -10.84
C ALA A 294 4.13 -4.63 -11.95
N HIS A 295 4.13 -3.39 -12.47
CA HIS A 295 3.29 -2.95 -13.59
C HIS A 295 3.51 -3.78 -14.86
N ASP A 296 4.77 -4.06 -15.20
CA ASP A 296 5.13 -4.89 -16.36
C ASP A 296 4.58 -6.34 -16.27
N ARG A 297 4.09 -6.75 -15.10
CA ARG A 297 3.53 -8.07 -14.80
C ARG A 297 2.05 -8.06 -14.44
N ASP A 298 1.38 -6.93 -14.63
CA ASP A 298 -0.02 -6.73 -14.22
C ASP A 298 -0.27 -7.05 -12.73
N MET A 299 0.73 -6.84 -11.88
CA MET A 299 0.62 -7.03 -10.43
C MET A 299 0.20 -5.73 -9.76
N ILE A 300 -0.82 -5.79 -8.93
CA ILE A 300 -1.29 -4.64 -8.14
C ILE A 300 -0.40 -4.45 -6.91
N ILE A 301 0.03 -3.24 -6.65
CA ILE A 301 0.64 -2.83 -5.39
C ILE A 301 -0.40 -2.09 -4.55
N SER A 302 -0.77 -2.66 -3.43
CA SER A 302 -1.50 -1.93 -2.39
C SER A 302 -0.50 -1.09 -1.61
N LEU A 303 -0.55 0.21 -1.83
CA LEU A 303 0.34 1.18 -1.19
C LEU A 303 -0.18 1.45 0.22
N VAL A 304 0.43 0.81 1.21
CA VAL A 304 0.14 1.03 2.63
C VAL A 304 0.84 2.32 3.05
N LEU A 305 0.07 3.36 3.35
CA LEU A 305 0.62 4.69 3.66
C LEU A 305 1.38 4.70 4.97
N ASP A 306 0.89 3.97 5.96
CA ASP A 306 1.48 3.90 7.30
C ASP A 306 1.24 2.53 7.93
N MET A 307 1.94 2.23 9.03
CA MET A 307 1.69 1.01 9.80
C MET A 307 2.16 1.17 11.25
N ASN A 308 1.50 0.47 12.15
CA ASN A 308 1.81 0.49 13.58
C ASN A 308 3.29 0.17 13.87
N ASP A 309 3.84 -0.81 13.18
CA ASP A 309 5.21 -1.27 13.37
C ASP A 309 6.28 -0.27 12.91
N SER A 310 5.93 0.70 12.06
CA SER A 310 6.88 1.72 11.61
C SER A 310 7.24 2.69 12.74
N ARG A 311 6.29 3.02 13.61
CA ARG A 311 6.40 3.98 14.72
C ARG A 311 6.96 5.35 14.31
N THR A 312 6.94 5.64 13.03
CA THR A 312 7.54 6.84 12.43
C THR A 312 6.61 7.43 11.40
N HIS A 313 5.62 8.16 11.88
CA HIS A 313 4.63 8.83 11.04
C HIS A 313 4.45 10.28 11.49
N PRO A 314 4.07 11.19 10.58
CA PRO A 314 3.69 12.53 10.94
C PRO A 314 2.48 12.55 11.89
N ALA A 315 2.33 13.62 12.67
CA ALA A 315 1.18 13.77 13.54
C ALA A 315 -0.13 13.78 12.72
N ALA A 316 -1.16 13.12 13.24
CA ALA A 316 -2.46 13.02 12.61
C ALA A 316 -3.03 14.39 12.22
N GLY A 317 -3.50 14.55 10.97
CA GLY A 317 -4.08 15.79 10.44
C GLY A 317 -3.10 16.93 10.25
N SER A 318 -1.78 16.72 10.45
CA SER A 318 -0.75 17.75 10.29
C SER A 318 -0.51 18.11 8.81
N GLU A 319 0.11 19.27 8.58
CA GLU A 319 0.56 19.65 7.23
C GLU A 319 1.64 18.70 6.69
N ASP A 320 2.46 18.11 7.56
CA ASP A 320 3.48 17.14 7.18
C ASP A 320 2.84 15.84 6.70
N GLU A 321 1.80 15.36 7.38
CA GLU A 321 1.03 14.19 6.94
C GLU A 321 0.33 14.45 5.59
N ARG A 322 -0.33 15.60 5.46
CA ARG A 322 -0.97 15.99 4.20
C ARG A 322 0.03 16.11 3.05
N ARG A 323 1.22 16.63 3.32
CA ARG A 323 2.32 16.72 2.35
C ARG A 323 2.77 15.32 1.92
N PHE A 324 2.93 14.41 2.88
CA PHE A 324 3.31 13.03 2.61
C PHE A 324 2.30 12.33 1.69
N ILE A 325 1.01 12.41 2.02
CA ILE A 325 -0.06 11.80 1.21
C ILE A 325 -0.10 12.42 -0.20
N ARG A 326 -0.04 13.75 -0.30
CA ARG A 326 -0.02 14.46 -1.61
C ARG A 326 1.20 14.08 -2.44
N TYR A 327 2.36 13.97 -1.81
CA TYR A 327 3.59 13.58 -2.50
C TYR A 327 3.49 12.14 -3.02
N ALA A 328 2.95 11.22 -2.23
CA ALA A 328 2.71 9.84 -2.67
C ALA A 328 1.72 9.79 -3.85
N ILE A 329 0.61 10.53 -3.80
CA ILE A 329 -0.37 10.59 -4.88
C ILE A 329 0.23 11.21 -6.14
N ALA A 330 0.93 12.34 -6.02
CA ALA A 330 1.57 13.01 -7.16
C ALA A 330 2.60 12.12 -7.86
N ARG A 331 3.34 11.32 -7.08
CA ARG A 331 4.39 10.46 -7.59
C ARG A 331 3.86 9.15 -8.16
N PHE A 332 2.94 8.50 -7.46
CA PHE A 332 2.52 7.13 -7.75
C PHE A 332 1.15 7.03 -8.42
N GLY A 333 0.31 8.06 -8.33
CA GLY A 333 -1.05 8.00 -8.85
C GLY A 333 -1.16 7.73 -10.35
N ALA A 334 -0.15 8.06 -11.14
CA ALA A 334 -0.15 7.75 -12.57
C ALA A 334 0.16 6.29 -12.91
N TYR A 335 0.53 5.46 -11.94
CA TYR A 335 0.62 4.01 -12.15
C TYR A 335 -0.77 3.37 -12.08
N SER A 336 -1.16 2.65 -13.12
CA SER A 336 -2.47 1.97 -13.18
C SER A 336 -2.59 0.78 -12.23
N ASN A 337 -1.48 0.25 -11.76
CA ASN A 337 -1.39 -0.98 -10.95
C ASN A 337 -1.30 -0.72 -9.44
N ILE A 338 -1.99 0.30 -8.93
CA ILE A 338 -2.00 0.60 -7.49
C ILE A 338 -3.40 0.57 -6.89
N THR A 339 -3.44 0.35 -5.57
CA THR A 339 -4.57 0.70 -4.68
C THR A 339 -4.02 1.41 -3.45
N TRP A 340 -4.84 2.25 -2.82
CA TRP A 340 -4.47 2.92 -1.58
C TRP A 340 -4.93 2.10 -0.38
N ASP A 341 -4.06 1.96 0.61
CA ASP A 341 -4.36 1.42 1.92
C ASP A 341 -3.91 2.44 2.97
N LEU A 342 -4.83 2.90 3.81
CA LEU A 342 -4.54 3.99 4.77
C LEU A 342 -3.52 3.58 5.82
N GLY A 343 -3.47 2.30 6.16
CA GLY A 343 -2.51 1.81 7.14
C GLY A 343 -2.81 0.39 7.60
N ASP A 344 -1.78 -0.22 8.16
CA ASP A 344 -1.79 -1.55 8.74
C ASP A 344 -1.89 -1.43 10.26
N ASP A 345 -2.68 -2.29 10.91
CA ASP A 345 -3.01 -2.19 12.34
C ASP A 345 -3.50 -0.79 12.74
N LEU A 346 -4.32 -0.18 11.89
CA LEU A 346 -4.59 1.25 11.86
C LEU A 346 -5.22 1.78 13.15
N ASP A 347 -6.10 1.03 13.78
CA ASP A 347 -6.82 1.37 15.01
C ASP A 347 -5.93 1.45 16.26
N HIS A 348 -4.67 1.00 16.17
CA HIS A 348 -3.68 1.18 17.23
C HIS A 348 -3.12 2.61 17.31
N TYR A 349 -3.19 3.39 16.24
CA TYR A 349 -2.55 4.71 16.19
C TYR A 349 -3.36 5.80 15.47
N ARG A 350 -4.51 5.45 14.91
CA ARG A 350 -5.47 6.35 14.27
C ARG A 350 -6.90 6.00 14.70
N ASP A 351 -7.76 7.00 14.79
CA ASP A 351 -9.18 6.81 15.09
C ASP A 351 -10.04 6.78 13.82
N ASP A 352 -11.33 6.42 14.00
CA ASP A 352 -12.29 6.32 12.91
C ASP A 352 -12.52 7.65 12.19
N ALA A 353 -12.46 8.78 12.92
CA ALA A 353 -12.61 10.10 12.34
C ALA A 353 -11.45 10.42 11.38
N TRP A 354 -10.22 10.15 11.80
CA TRP A 354 -9.05 10.30 10.95
C TRP A 354 -9.14 9.38 9.71
N THR A 355 -9.58 8.13 9.91
CA THR A 355 -9.75 7.14 8.83
C THR A 355 -10.73 7.64 7.78
N HIS A 356 -11.90 8.15 8.23
CA HIS A 356 -12.92 8.72 7.34
C HIS A 356 -12.41 9.95 6.57
N ASP A 357 -11.81 10.90 7.28
CA ASP A 357 -11.34 12.16 6.70
C ASP A 357 -10.19 11.91 5.71
N THR A 358 -9.22 11.07 6.09
CA THR A 358 -8.06 10.76 5.24
C THR A 358 -8.46 9.97 4.00
N GLY A 359 -9.33 8.97 4.13
CA GLY A 359 -9.85 8.22 2.98
C GLY A 359 -10.60 9.13 2.01
N THR A 360 -11.42 10.03 2.53
CA THR A 360 -12.12 11.04 1.72
C THR A 360 -11.15 11.96 1.00
N LEU A 361 -10.09 12.45 1.67
CA LEU A 361 -9.07 13.30 1.07
C LEU A 361 -8.30 12.58 -0.04
N ILE A 362 -7.94 11.32 0.13
CA ILE A 362 -7.27 10.52 -0.91
C ILE A 362 -8.15 10.45 -2.16
N LYS A 363 -9.44 10.14 -2.00
CA LYS A 363 -10.39 10.12 -3.12
C LYS A 363 -10.57 11.47 -3.81
N GLN A 364 -10.41 12.57 -3.08
CA GLN A 364 -10.45 13.91 -3.66
C GLN A 364 -9.17 14.23 -4.44
N TRP A 365 -8.01 13.89 -3.88
CA TRP A 365 -6.70 14.27 -4.42
C TRP A 365 -6.19 13.35 -5.53
N ASP A 366 -6.56 12.07 -5.51
CA ASP A 366 -6.20 11.13 -6.58
C ASP A 366 -7.05 11.40 -7.84
N PRO A 367 -6.46 11.96 -8.91
CA PRO A 367 -7.21 12.28 -10.12
C PRO A 367 -7.72 11.04 -10.86
N TYR A 368 -7.15 9.88 -10.57
CA TYR A 368 -7.47 8.60 -11.23
C TYR A 368 -8.46 7.75 -10.45
N LYS A 369 -8.80 8.14 -9.19
CA LYS A 369 -9.78 7.45 -8.35
C LYS A 369 -9.48 5.98 -8.15
N HIS A 370 -8.21 5.63 -7.88
CA HIS A 370 -7.85 4.26 -7.52
C HIS A 370 -8.67 3.78 -6.32
N LEU A 371 -8.84 2.46 -6.25
CA LEU A 371 -9.53 1.85 -5.12
C LEU A 371 -8.75 2.09 -3.82
N ALA A 372 -9.49 2.31 -2.75
CA ALA A 372 -8.94 2.61 -1.43
C ALA A 372 -9.58 1.74 -0.34
N THR A 373 -8.77 1.40 0.66
CA THR A 373 -9.17 0.61 1.83
C THR A 373 -8.39 1.06 3.07
N SER A 374 -8.70 0.45 4.21
CA SER A 374 -7.91 0.53 5.45
C SER A 374 -7.87 -0.84 6.12
N HIS A 375 -6.83 -1.10 6.92
CA HIS A 375 -6.62 -2.37 7.59
C HIS A 375 -6.48 -2.17 9.10
N PRO A 376 -7.59 -2.10 9.85
CA PRO A 376 -7.57 -2.12 11.30
C PRO A 376 -7.42 -3.56 11.82
N ILE A 377 -6.87 -3.73 13.04
CA ILE A 377 -6.83 -5.01 13.75
C ILE A 377 -8.25 -5.45 14.09
N ASP A 378 -9.06 -4.53 14.63
CA ASP A 378 -10.46 -4.84 14.91
C ASP A 378 -11.34 -4.50 13.70
N ASN A 379 -11.92 -5.52 13.12
CA ASN A 379 -12.73 -5.42 11.91
C ASN A 379 -13.96 -4.50 12.04
N ILE A 380 -14.36 -4.07 13.24
CA ILE A 380 -15.43 -3.09 13.45
C ILE A 380 -15.05 -1.66 13.04
N HIS A 381 -13.74 -1.35 13.00
CA HIS A 381 -13.23 -0.04 12.61
C HIS A 381 -13.09 0.18 11.09
N GLN A 382 -13.60 -0.75 10.27
CA GLN A 382 -13.66 -0.56 8.83
C GLN A 382 -14.82 0.37 8.42
N ASP A 383 -14.51 1.46 7.73
CA ASP A 383 -15.49 2.50 7.33
C ASP A 383 -16.34 2.08 6.10
N ARG A 384 -16.95 0.90 6.19
CA ARG A 384 -17.60 0.15 5.11
C ARG A 384 -18.82 0.84 4.49
N ALA A 385 -19.42 1.79 5.20
CA ALA A 385 -20.56 2.55 4.70
C ALA A 385 -20.17 3.76 3.84
N SER A 386 -18.93 4.22 3.96
CA SER A 386 -18.44 5.43 3.29
C SER A 386 -18.08 5.21 1.83
N ASP A 387 -18.30 6.23 1.01
CA ASP A 387 -18.06 6.18 -0.44
C ASP A 387 -16.59 6.05 -0.82
N TRP A 388 -15.68 6.47 0.06
CA TRP A 388 -14.25 6.35 -0.18
C TRP A 388 -13.73 4.92 -0.04
N PHE A 389 -14.40 4.09 0.78
CA PHE A 389 -13.98 2.74 1.14
C PHE A 389 -14.46 1.74 0.08
N ASP A 390 -13.59 1.22 -0.75
CA ASP A 390 -13.97 0.46 -1.94
C ASP A 390 -14.01 -1.05 -1.75
N PHE A 391 -13.24 -1.60 -0.82
CA PHE A 391 -13.22 -3.03 -0.51
C PHE A 391 -12.72 -3.25 0.91
N THR A 392 -13.10 -4.36 1.53
CA THR A 392 -12.64 -4.68 2.89
C THR A 392 -11.21 -5.19 2.89
N SER A 393 -10.52 -4.94 4.00
CA SER A 393 -9.22 -5.50 4.30
C SER A 393 -9.27 -6.04 5.74
N PHE A 394 -9.87 -7.24 5.90
CA PHE A 394 -10.03 -7.85 7.21
C PHE A 394 -8.71 -8.40 7.74
N GLN A 395 -8.56 -8.35 9.07
CA GLN A 395 -7.58 -9.13 9.84
C GLN A 395 -8.34 -10.11 10.73
N GLU A 396 -8.49 -11.35 10.28
CA GLU A 396 -9.23 -12.36 11.01
C GLU A 396 -8.47 -13.68 11.00
N TRP A 397 -8.01 -14.10 12.17
CA TRP A 397 -7.16 -15.28 12.33
C TRP A 397 -7.88 -16.49 12.92
N SER A 398 -9.20 -16.41 13.08
CA SER A 398 -9.98 -17.57 13.53
C SER A 398 -9.97 -18.69 12.48
N ARG A 399 -10.21 -19.92 12.95
CA ARG A 399 -10.14 -21.11 12.08
C ARG A 399 -11.38 -21.35 11.23
N ASN A 400 -12.45 -20.57 11.40
CA ASN A 400 -13.69 -20.72 10.63
C ASN A 400 -13.87 -19.56 9.67
N GLN A 401 -12.97 -19.43 8.72
CA GLN A 401 -12.92 -18.32 7.80
C GLN A 401 -14.13 -18.25 6.87
N HIS A 402 -14.65 -19.41 6.44
CA HIS A 402 -15.83 -19.44 5.58
C HIS A 402 -17.04 -18.79 6.26
N ALA A 403 -17.33 -19.19 7.48
CA ALA A 403 -18.46 -18.62 8.23
C ALA A 403 -18.26 -17.14 8.57
N PHE A 404 -17.00 -16.73 8.90
CA PHE A 404 -16.68 -15.33 9.10
C PHE A 404 -16.98 -14.50 7.84
N MET A 405 -16.46 -14.89 6.69
CA MET A 405 -16.65 -14.17 5.43
C MET A 405 -18.12 -14.09 5.03
N LEU A 406 -18.91 -15.15 5.20
CA LEU A 406 -20.36 -15.13 4.96
C LEU A 406 -21.08 -14.17 5.90
N ALA A 407 -20.70 -14.13 7.18
CA ALA A 407 -21.27 -13.20 8.15
C ALA A 407 -20.95 -11.74 7.77
N GLN A 408 -19.71 -11.46 7.37
CA GLN A 408 -19.30 -10.15 6.91
C GLN A 408 -20.02 -9.73 5.62
N ARG A 409 -20.22 -10.66 4.70
CA ARG A 409 -21.00 -10.44 3.47
C ARG A 409 -22.44 -10.01 3.81
N LYS A 410 -23.10 -10.73 4.72
CA LYS A 410 -24.46 -10.38 5.17
C LYS A 410 -24.53 -9.01 5.86
N GLN A 411 -23.51 -8.65 6.64
CA GLN A 411 -23.43 -7.31 7.24
C GLN A 411 -23.30 -6.24 6.15
N GLN A 412 -22.47 -6.47 5.14
CA GLN A 412 -22.27 -5.55 4.01
C GLN A 412 -23.56 -5.34 3.21
N GLU A 413 -24.32 -6.40 2.97
CA GLU A 413 -25.65 -6.32 2.36
C GLU A 413 -26.59 -5.46 3.19
N GLY A 414 -26.56 -5.60 4.51
CA GLY A 414 -27.33 -4.80 5.45
C GLY A 414 -27.04 -3.29 5.41
N LEU A 415 -25.84 -2.89 4.98
CA LEU A 415 -25.47 -1.49 4.76
C LEU A 415 -26.05 -0.91 3.45
N GLY A 416 -26.67 -1.73 2.60
CA GLY A 416 -27.23 -1.30 1.31
C GLY A 416 -26.17 -0.94 0.26
N ARG A 417 -24.91 -1.26 0.52
CA ARG A 417 -23.75 -0.99 -0.35
C ARG A 417 -22.93 -2.26 -0.51
N ILE A 418 -22.82 -2.74 -1.73
CA ILE A 418 -22.05 -3.94 -2.05
C ILE A 418 -20.64 -3.55 -2.50
N ILE A 419 -19.63 -4.12 -1.85
CA ILE A 419 -18.22 -3.96 -2.16
C ILE A 419 -17.50 -5.31 -2.03
N PRO A 420 -16.43 -5.56 -2.79
CA PRO A 420 -15.63 -6.76 -2.65
C PRO A 420 -15.09 -6.94 -1.23
N GLN A 421 -14.95 -8.20 -0.82
CA GLN A 421 -14.44 -8.55 0.50
C GLN A 421 -13.12 -9.30 0.39
N ALA A 422 -12.12 -8.86 1.14
CA ALA A 422 -10.86 -9.57 1.28
C ALA A 422 -10.54 -9.76 2.77
N ASN A 423 -10.07 -10.94 3.15
CA ASN A 423 -9.31 -11.12 4.36
C ASN A 423 -7.83 -11.01 3.98
N GLU A 424 -7.18 -9.94 4.41
CA GLU A 424 -5.82 -9.62 4.00
C GLU A 424 -4.78 -10.02 5.04
N GLU A 425 -5.22 -10.61 6.15
CA GLU A 425 -4.33 -11.17 7.15
C GLU A 425 -5.05 -12.24 7.99
N TYR A 426 -4.88 -13.51 7.62
CA TYR A 426 -5.51 -14.65 8.32
C TYR A 426 -4.49 -15.64 8.87
N GLY A 427 -3.22 -15.26 8.92
CA GLY A 427 -2.09 -16.04 9.40
C GLY A 427 -0.93 -16.05 8.42
N TYR A 428 0.20 -16.58 8.87
CA TYR A 428 1.45 -16.64 8.11
C TYR A 428 2.00 -18.06 8.13
N GLU A 429 2.57 -18.49 7.00
CA GLU A 429 3.20 -19.80 6.90
C GLU A 429 4.40 -19.90 7.86
N ASP A 430 4.31 -20.80 8.84
CA ASP A 430 5.36 -21.12 9.81
C ASP A 430 5.93 -19.87 10.54
N HIS A 431 5.04 -18.96 10.91
CA HIS A 431 5.39 -17.65 11.50
C HIS A 431 6.28 -17.77 12.74
N TYR A 432 7.37 -17.02 12.77
CA TYR A 432 8.27 -16.92 13.92
C TYR A 432 8.72 -15.46 14.13
N PRO A 433 8.72 -14.92 15.36
CA PRO A 433 8.08 -15.53 16.52
C PRO A 433 6.55 -15.61 16.37
N ALA A 434 5.94 -16.61 17.01
CA ALA A 434 4.48 -16.67 17.10
C ALA A 434 4.01 -15.60 18.08
N TRP A 435 3.21 -14.65 17.60
CA TRP A 435 2.82 -13.48 18.43
C TRP A 435 1.69 -13.76 19.40
N ALA A 436 0.81 -14.69 19.07
CA ALA A 436 -0.33 -14.97 19.91
C ALA A 436 -0.07 -16.14 20.85
N ILE A 437 -0.71 -16.10 22.01
CA ILE A 437 -0.74 -17.21 22.96
C ILE A 437 -1.30 -18.44 22.25
N GLY A 438 -0.52 -19.52 22.25
CA GLY A 438 -0.89 -20.76 21.57
C GLY A 438 -0.43 -20.84 20.10
N GLY A 439 0.39 -19.88 19.63
CA GLY A 439 0.96 -19.90 18.28
C GLY A 439 -0.07 -19.52 17.20
N ALA A 440 -1.10 -18.76 17.55
CA ALA A 440 -2.04 -18.22 16.57
C ALA A 440 -1.27 -17.43 15.49
N GLY A 441 -1.69 -17.59 14.24
CA GLY A 441 -1.04 -16.96 13.09
C GLY A 441 0.15 -17.72 12.51
N SER A 442 0.68 -18.73 13.22
CA SER A 442 1.74 -19.61 12.72
C SER A 442 1.14 -20.95 12.32
N ASP A 443 0.78 -21.08 11.06
CA ASP A 443 0.14 -22.29 10.53
C ASP A 443 1.01 -22.96 9.45
N SER A 444 0.73 -24.23 9.20
CA SER A 444 1.39 -24.94 8.10
C SER A 444 0.88 -24.44 6.75
N ALA A 445 1.69 -24.62 5.71
CA ALA A 445 1.30 -24.33 4.33
C ALA A 445 -0.05 -24.97 3.94
N ASP A 446 -0.30 -26.22 4.37
CA ASP A 446 -1.56 -26.92 4.09
C ASP A 446 -2.76 -26.29 4.82
N ALA A 447 -2.58 -25.88 6.08
CA ALA A 447 -3.63 -25.22 6.84
C ALA A 447 -4.02 -23.89 6.18
N LEU A 448 -3.04 -23.04 5.86
CA LEU A 448 -3.30 -21.74 5.20
C LEU A 448 -3.87 -21.89 3.80
N ARG A 449 -3.43 -22.91 3.04
CA ARG A 449 -4.01 -23.24 1.74
C ARG A 449 -5.50 -23.57 1.86
N ARG A 450 -5.89 -24.41 2.84
CA ARG A 450 -7.30 -24.75 3.10
C ARG A 450 -8.10 -23.53 3.53
N THR A 451 -7.52 -22.69 4.38
CA THR A 451 -8.13 -21.41 4.81
C THR A 451 -8.38 -20.49 3.61
N ALA A 452 -7.44 -20.39 2.67
CA ALA A 452 -7.64 -19.63 1.43
C ALA A 452 -8.83 -20.15 0.62
N TRP A 453 -8.99 -21.50 0.49
CA TRP A 453 -10.15 -22.10 -0.14
C TRP A 453 -11.46 -21.74 0.59
N GLU A 454 -11.47 -21.76 1.92
CA GLU A 454 -12.63 -21.35 2.72
C GLU A 454 -13.06 -19.91 2.43
N ILE A 455 -12.09 -19.00 2.35
CA ILE A 455 -12.34 -17.58 2.05
C ILE A 455 -12.92 -17.40 0.64
N VAL A 456 -12.31 -18.01 -0.37
CA VAL A 456 -12.78 -17.81 -1.75
C VAL A 456 -14.11 -18.51 -2.03
N MET A 457 -14.39 -19.63 -1.35
CA MET A 457 -15.69 -20.31 -1.46
C MET A 457 -16.82 -19.57 -0.74
N ALA A 458 -16.51 -18.60 0.11
CA ALA A 458 -17.46 -17.64 0.65
C ALA A 458 -17.66 -16.40 -0.27
N GLY A 459 -17.10 -16.42 -1.48
CA GLY A 459 -17.15 -15.31 -2.42
C GLY A 459 -16.20 -14.16 -2.10
N GLY A 460 -15.19 -14.39 -1.25
CA GLY A 460 -14.18 -13.41 -0.85
C GLY A 460 -12.84 -13.60 -1.56
N TYR A 461 -11.89 -12.75 -1.19
CA TYR A 461 -10.51 -12.76 -1.65
C TYR A 461 -9.56 -12.85 -0.47
N GLN A 462 -8.31 -13.21 -0.73
CA GLN A 462 -7.36 -13.49 0.32
C GLN A 462 -5.98 -12.85 0.09
N THR A 463 -5.32 -12.51 1.19
CA THR A 463 -3.91 -12.16 1.28
C THR A 463 -3.30 -12.86 2.50
N SER A 464 -2.17 -13.50 2.33
CA SER A 464 -1.37 -14.07 3.40
C SER A 464 0.10 -13.91 3.07
N GLY A 465 1.00 -14.25 3.97
CA GLY A 465 2.43 -14.07 3.77
C GLY A 465 3.25 -15.29 4.14
N GLU A 466 4.34 -15.48 3.44
CA GLU A 466 5.41 -16.39 3.87
C GLU A 466 6.14 -15.79 5.06
N THR A 467 6.72 -16.62 5.91
CA THR A 467 7.53 -16.15 7.02
C THR A 467 8.85 -16.92 7.12
N ALA A 468 9.65 -16.58 8.14
CA ALA A 468 10.86 -17.33 8.46
C ALA A 468 10.52 -18.75 8.89
N ARG A 469 11.35 -19.71 8.51
CA ARG A 469 11.27 -21.04 9.05
C ARG A 469 11.49 -21.00 10.55
N ARG A 470 10.59 -21.59 11.32
CA ARG A 470 10.64 -21.59 12.78
C ARG A 470 12.00 -22.08 13.28
N GLY A 471 12.68 -21.28 14.10
CA GLY A 471 13.95 -21.63 14.75
C GLY A 471 15.20 -21.48 13.91
N THR A 472 15.12 -20.95 12.71
CA THR A 472 16.30 -20.60 11.93
C THR A 472 16.73 -19.16 12.24
N ASN A 473 17.55 -18.95 13.25
CA ASN A 473 18.30 -17.70 13.40
C ASN A 473 19.46 -17.63 12.40
N ILE A 474 19.32 -18.30 11.25
CA ILE A 474 20.40 -18.46 10.28
C ILE A 474 20.20 -17.42 9.20
N LEU A 475 21.17 -16.56 9.07
CA LEU A 475 21.30 -15.61 7.99
C LEU A 475 22.06 -16.24 6.81
N PRO A 476 21.70 -15.97 5.56
CA PRO A 476 20.57 -15.16 5.12
C PRO A 476 19.27 -15.95 5.23
N ASP A 477 18.58 -15.76 6.32
CA ASP A 477 17.23 -16.28 6.43
C ASP A 477 16.37 -15.55 5.40
N THR A 478 15.68 -16.31 4.59
CA THR A 478 14.68 -15.80 3.68
C THR A 478 13.40 -15.45 4.42
N GLY A 479 13.40 -15.81 5.67
CA GLY A 479 12.31 -15.62 6.57
C GLY A 479 11.83 -14.19 6.67
N GLY A 480 10.56 -14.02 6.85
CA GLY A 480 9.93 -12.73 6.74
C GLY A 480 9.63 -12.36 5.29
N GLY A 481 9.32 -13.32 4.43
CA GLY A 481 8.76 -13.05 3.11
C GLY A 481 7.56 -12.10 3.17
N TRP A 482 6.76 -12.19 4.21
CA TRP A 482 5.67 -11.25 4.53
C TRP A 482 6.18 -9.81 4.77
N MET A 483 7.44 -9.63 5.17
CA MET A 483 8.10 -8.33 5.32
C MET A 483 8.78 -7.87 4.04
N ASN A 484 9.60 -8.74 3.45
CA ASN A 484 10.59 -8.37 2.44
C ASN A 484 10.29 -8.88 1.03
N GLY A 485 9.22 -9.65 0.86
CA GLY A 485 8.75 -10.20 -0.41
C GLY A 485 9.60 -11.31 -1.00
N ARG A 486 10.79 -11.58 -0.49
CA ARG A 486 11.70 -12.54 -1.10
C ARG A 486 11.22 -13.98 -0.96
N GLY A 487 10.80 -14.39 0.24
CA GLY A 487 10.46 -15.75 0.57
C GLY A 487 11.55 -16.76 0.23
N ASP A 488 11.24 -18.04 0.24
CA ASP A 488 12.11 -19.08 -0.29
C ASP A 488 11.32 -20.29 -0.85
N ASN A 489 12.01 -21.17 -1.58
CA ASN A 489 11.38 -22.32 -2.22
C ASN A 489 11.04 -23.47 -1.25
N THR A 490 11.41 -23.36 0.00
CA THR A 490 11.02 -24.31 1.06
C THR A 490 9.67 -23.94 1.69
N MET A 491 9.22 -22.68 1.49
CA MET A 491 7.90 -22.20 1.84
C MET A 491 6.94 -22.57 0.71
N THR A 492 5.90 -23.35 0.99
CA THR A 492 5.10 -24.02 -0.06
C THR A 492 3.65 -23.56 -0.16
N MET A 493 3.22 -22.65 0.69
CA MET A 493 1.85 -22.13 0.74
C MET A 493 1.41 -21.58 -0.63
N PHE A 494 2.23 -20.72 -1.25
CA PHE A 494 1.89 -20.11 -2.54
C PHE A 494 1.81 -21.11 -3.69
N GLN A 495 2.56 -22.20 -3.63
CA GLN A 495 2.42 -23.32 -4.59
C GLN A 495 1.01 -23.92 -4.51
N GLY A 496 0.46 -24.06 -3.30
CA GLY A 496 -0.91 -24.48 -3.09
C GLY A 496 -1.94 -23.47 -3.63
N TYR A 497 -1.66 -22.18 -3.55
CA TYR A 497 -2.55 -21.15 -4.09
C TYR A 497 -2.62 -21.13 -5.62
N VAL A 498 -1.56 -21.54 -6.31
CA VAL A 498 -1.58 -21.70 -7.77
C VAL A 498 -2.76 -22.59 -8.20
N HIS A 499 -3.00 -23.69 -7.49
CA HIS A 499 -4.07 -24.62 -7.83
C HIS A 499 -5.47 -24.06 -7.55
N MET A 500 -5.60 -23.25 -6.50
CA MET A 500 -6.83 -22.52 -6.19
C MET A 500 -7.15 -21.48 -7.27
N VAL A 501 -6.17 -20.68 -7.64
CA VAL A 501 -6.32 -19.69 -8.71
C VAL A 501 -6.69 -20.34 -10.03
N ASP A 502 -6.00 -21.46 -10.38
CA ASP A 502 -6.30 -22.24 -11.60
C ASP A 502 -7.71 -22.80 -11.62
N PHE A 503 -8.21 -23.25 -10.47
CA PHE A 503 -9.58 -23.71 -10.35
C PHE A 503 -10.56 -22.54 -10.53
N MET A 504 -10.42 -21.49 -9.72
CA MET A 504 -11.35 -20.36 -9.73
C MET A 504 -11.39 -19.66 -11.08
N THR A 505 -10.25 -19.46 -11.73
CA THR A 505 -10.19 -18.82 -13.06
C THR A 505 -10.56 -19.74 -14.22
N SER A 506 -10.87 -21.01 -13.97
CA SER A 506 -11.32 -21.94 -15.01
C SER A 506 -12.80 -21.80 -15.39
N PHE A 507 -13.56 -20.99 -14.68
CA PHE A 507 -14.96 -20.68 -14.92
C PHE A 507 -15.25 -19.22 -14.62
N ASP A 508 -16.44 -18.74 -14.93
CA ASP A 508 -16.89 -17.37 -14.67
C ASP A 508 -17.24 -17.19 -13.18
N TRP A 509 -16.24 -17.21 -12.28
CA TRP A 509 -16.44 -17.14 -10.82
C TRP A 509 -17.24 -15.91 -10.40
N TRP A 510 -17.09 -14.80 -11.10
CA TRP A 510 -17.78 -13.54 -10.82
C TRP A 510 -19.30 -13.59 -11.06
N LYS A 511 -19.80 -14.68 -11.66
CA LYS A 511 -21.22 -14.93 -11.87
C LYS A 511 -21.81 -15.87 -10.80
N THR A 512 -21.00 -16.35 -9.88
CA THR A 512 -21.42 -17.30 -8.85
C THR A 512 -21.53 -16.61 -7.49
N GLU A 513 -22.43 -17.12 -6.66
CA GLU A 513 -22.66 -16.66 -5.31
C GLU A 513 -22.53 -17.84 -4.34
N PRO A 514 -22.25 -17.60 -3.03
CA PRO A 514 -22.29 -18.65 -2.02
C PRO A 514 -23.67 -19.30 -1.92
N HIS A 515 -23.74 -20.62 -2.03
CA HIS A 515 -24.93 -21.44 -2.02
C HIS A 515 -24.70 -22.75 -1.27
N ASP A 516 -24.22 -22.67 -0.02
CA ASP A 516 -23.93 -23.87 0.79
C ASP A 516 -25.16 -24.72 1.08
N GLU A 517 -26.34 -24.11 1.05
CA GLU A 517 -27.63 -24.81 1.19
C GLU A 517 -27.89 -25.81 0.07
N LEU A 518 -27.17 -25.72 -1.05
CA LEU A 518 -27.31 -26.67 -2.15
C LEU A 518 -26.52 -27.95 -1.93
N VAL A 519 -25.61 -28.00 -0.97
CA VAL A 519 -24.74 -29.16 -0.71
C VAL A 519 -24.93 -29.73 0.67
N ASN A 520 -24.55 -31.00 0.86
CA ASN A 520 -24.55 -31.59 2.19
C ASN A 520 -23.52 -30.90 3.11
N GLN A 521 -23.86 -30.86 4.41
CA GLN A 521 -23.08 -30.19 5.45
C GLN A 521 -21.58 -30.56 5.41
N GLY A 522 -20.73 -29.55 5.65
CA GLY A 522 -19.28 -29.69 5.67
C GLY A 522 -18.60 -29.48 4.30
N ASN A 523 -19.38 -29.18 3.27
CA ASN A 523 -18.89 -28.77 1.96
C ASN A 523 -19.33 -27.32 1.68
N TYR A 524 -18.62 -26.63 0.80
CA TYR A 524 -18.90 -25.24 0.41
C TYR A 524 -19.23 -25.16 -1.07
N CYS A 525 -20.16 -24.30 -1.45
CA CYS A 525 -20.63 -24.20 -2.82
C CYS A 525 -20.73 -22.75 -3.30
N LEU A 526 -20.03 -22.44 -4.37
CA LEU A 526 -20.31 -21.27 -5.19
C LEU A 526 -21.14 -21.70 -6.40
N ALA A 527 -22.28 -21.07 -6.65
CA ALA A 527 -23.12 -21.44 -7.77
C ALA A 527 -23.72 -20.23 -8.51
N LYS A 528 -23.96 -20.44 -9.81
CA LYS A 528 -25.01 -19.82 -10.60
C LYS A 528 -25.98 -20.94 -10.95
N PRO A 529 -27.06 -21.11 -10.17
CA PRO A 529 -27.92 -22.28 -10.29
C PRO A 529 -28.40 -22.52 -11.72
N GLY A 530 -28.24 -23.76 -12.20
CA GLY A 530 -28.57 -24.17 -13.56
C GLY A 530 -27.45 -23.95 -14.60
N GLU A 531 -26.37 -23.25 -14.25
CA GLU A 531 -25.25 -23.01 -15.17
C GLU A 531 -23.92 -23.51 -14.61
N ILE A 532 -23.54 -23.10 -13.38
CA ILE A 532 -22.24 -23.37 -12.76
C ILE A 532 -22.46 -23.80 -11.32
N TYR A 533 -21.78 -24.86 -10.91
CA TYR A 533 -21.66 -25.27 -9.51
C TYR A 533 -20.20 -25.62 -9.24
N ALA A 534 -19.54 -24.81 -8.42
CA ALA A 534 -18.17 -25.02 -7.95
C ALA A 534 -18.24 -25.39 -6.47
N ILE A 535 -17.79 -26.57 -6.12
CA ILE A 535 -17.98 -27.15 -4.80
C ILE A 535 -16.60 -27.49 -4.24
N TYR A 536 -16.32 -27.10 -3.01
CA TYR A 536 -15.12 -27.49 -2.28
C TYR A 536 -15.47 -28.46 -1.15
N LEU A 537 -14.76 -29.59 -1.13
CA LEU A 537 -14.86 -30.62 -0.11
C LEU A 537 -13.58 -30.57 0.74
N PRO A 538 -13.61 -30.00 1.94
CA PRO A 538 -12.46 -29.99 2.87
C PRO A 538 -12.01 -31.41 3.25
N HIS A 539 -12.92 -32.35 3.19
CA HIS A 539 -12.70 -33.78 3.40
C HIS A 539 -13.19 -34.56 2.19
N ALA A 540 -12.35 -35.45 1.69
CA ALA A 540 -12.74 -36.32 0.57
C ALA A 540 -14.04 -37.09 0.86
N GLY A 541 -14.76 -37.40 -0.18
CA GLY A 541 -16.03 -38.14 -0.04
C GLY A 541 -16.92 -37.93 -1.24
N LYS A 542 -18.23 -38.05 -1.00
CA LYS A 542 -19.27 -37.72 -1.98
C LYS A 542 -19.95 -36.44 -1.60
N VAL A 543 -20.36 -35.68 -2.59
CA VAL A 543 -21.25 -34.54 -2.38
C VAL A 543 -22.63 -34.88 -2.92
N THR A 544 -23.65 -34.57 -2.12
CA THR A 544 -25.05 -34.54 -2.57
C THR A 544 -25.42 -33.11 -2.85
N LEU A 545 -25.77 -32.82 -4.09
CA LEU A 545 -26.02 -31.48 -4.63
C LEU A 545 -27.47 -31.35 -5.04
N GLN A 546 -28.14 -30.29 -4.58
CA GLN A 546 -29.39 -29.83 -5.15
C GLN A 546 -29.09 -29.07 -6.44
N ILE A 547 -29.53 -29.60 -7.57
CA ILE A 547 -29.13 -29.14 -8.89
C ILE A 547 -30.32 -29.12 -9.84
N LEU A 548 -30.40 -28.12 -10.70
CA LEU A 548 -31.44 -28.09 -11.73
C LEU A 548 -31.24 -29.16 -12.78
N PRO A 549 -32.33 -29.77 -13.32
CA PRO A 549 -32.21 -30.77 -14.38
C PRO A 549 -31.45 -30.25 -15.61
N GLY A 550 -30.63 -31.09 -16.19
CA GLY A 550 -29.78 -30.73 -17.34
C GLY A 550 -28.60 -31.65 -17.54
N SER A 551 -27.82 -31.37 -18.57
CA SER A 551 -26.56 -32.05 -18.85
C SER A 551 -25.38 -31.16 -18.46
N TYR A 552 -24.46 -31.72 -17.68
CA TYR A 552 -23.31 -30.99 -17.12
C TYR A 552 -22.01 -31.69 -17.44
N ASN A 553 -20.98 -30.92 -17.75
CA ASN A 553 -19.60 -31.38 -17.73
C ASN A 553 -19.10 -31.28 -16.28
N ALA A 554 -18.61 -32.38 -15.72
CA ALA A 554 -18.14 -32.42 -14.34
C ALA A 554 -16.66 -32.81 -14.27
N THR A 555 -15.89 -32.09 -13.46
CA THR A 555 -14.45 -32.34 -13.29
C THR A 555 -14.09 -32.23 -11.82
N TRP A 556 -13.48 -33.28 -11.28
CA TRP A 556 -12.80 -33.26 -10.03
C TRP A 556 -11.45 -32.57 -10.15
N TRP A 557 -11.10 -31.83 -9.13
CA TRP A 557 -9.86 -31.07 -9.04
C TRP A 557 -9.24 -31.28 -7.67
N ASN A 558 -8.06 -31.87 -7.63
CA ASN A 558 -7.33 -32.01 -6.38
C ASN A 558 -6.85 -30.63 -5.93
N ALA A 559 -7.34 -30.15 -4.78
CA ALA A 559 -7.05 -28.81 -4.29
C ALA A 559 -5.58 -28.61 -3.89
N ASN A 560 -4.88 -29.69 -3.59
CA ASN A 560 -3.47 -29.66 -3.19
C ASN A 560 -2.48 -29.82 -4.36
N THR A 561 -2.84 -30.55 -5.41
CA THR A 561 -1.90 -30.86 -6.50
C THR A 561 -2.31 -30.32 -7.86
N GLY A 562 -3.51 -29.76 -7.98
CA GLY A 562 -4.08 -29.30 -9.25
C GLY A 562 -4.45 -30.44 -10.22
N GLN A 563 -4.30 -31.72 -9.83
CA GLN A 563 -4.65 -32.85 -10.67
C GLN A 563 -6.15 -32.87 -10.98
N LYS A 564 -6.48 -33.03 -12.25
CA LYS A 564 -7.86 -33.08 -12.74
C LYS A 564 -8.29 -34.51 -13.05
N SER A 565 -9.56 -34.82 -12.75
CA SER A 565 -10.20 -36.05 -13.14
C SER A 565 -11.58 -35.73 -13.70
N THR A 566 -11.72 -35.83 -15.03
CA THR A 566 -12.98 -35.53 -15.71
C THR A 566 -13.93 -36.70 -15.58
N LEU A 567 -15.14 -36.45 -15.16
CA LEU A 567 -16.24 -37.40 -15.19
C LEU A 567 -16.85 -37.46 -16.59
N SER A 568 -17.54 -38.56 -16.91
CA SER A 568 -18.44 -38.57 -18.05
C SER A 568 -19.52 -37.50 -17.85
N THR A 569 -20.16 -37.08 -18.96
CA THR A 569 -21.28 -36.12 -18.88
C THR A 569 -22.31 -36.57 -17.84
N VAL A 570 -22.61 -35.70 -16.92
CA VAL A 570 -23.61 -35.93 -15.88
C VAL A 570 -24.97 -35.47 -16.39
N ASN A 571 -25.88 -36.39 -16.63
CA ASN A 571 -27.25 -36.09 -17.01
C ASN A 571 -28.13 -36.15 -15.76
N VAL A 572 -28.64 -34.99 -15.36
CA VAL A 572 -29.46 -34.82 -14.16
C VAL A 572 -30.92 -34.74 -14.57
N ALA A 573 -31.72 -35.72 -14.13
CA ALA A 573 -33.17 -35.74 -14.36
C ALA A 573 -33.96 -35.42 -13.07
N SER A 574 -33.33 -35.53 -11.90
CA SER A 574 -33.89 -35.26 -10.57
C SER A 574 -33.29 -33.98 -10.00
N PRO A 575 -34.00 -33.25 -9.12
CA PRO A 575 -33.47 -32.06 -8.47
C PRO A 575 -32.30 -32.35 -7.50
N THR A 576 -31.96 -33.62 -7.28
CA THR A 576 -30.85 -34.04 -6.43
C THR A 576 -29.94 -34.98 -7.21
N TRP A 577 -28.63 -34.73 -7.11
CA TRP A 577 -27.60 -35.60 -7.67
C TRP A 577 -26.50 -35.85 -6.63
N THR A 578 -26.03 -37.11 -6.57
CA THR A 578 -24.89 -37.45 -5.71
C THR A 578 -23.70 -37.82 -6.57
N SER A 579 -22.57 -37.19 -6.29
CA SER A 579 -21.34 -37.41 -7.03
C SER A 579 -20.78 -38.83 -6.81
N PRO A 580 -19.98 -39.39 -7.74
CA PRO A 580 -18.98 -40.38 -7.39
C PRO A 580 -18.09 -39.86 -6.24
N GLY A 581 -17.47 -40.76 -5.49
CA GLY A 581 -16.48 -40.36 -4.50
C GLY A 581 -15.33 -39.56 -5.13
N ALA A 582 -14.79 -38.60 -4.41
CA ALA A 582 -13.57 -37.91 -4.80
C ALA A 582 -12.44 -38.95 -5.03
N PRO A 583 -11.54 -38.73 -6.02
CA PRO A 583 -10.53 -39.73 -6.41
C PRO A 583 -9.44 -40.02 -5.36
N GLY A 584 -9.40 -39.35 -4.23
CA GLY A 584 -8.38 -39.51 -3.19
C GLY A 584 -8.84 -39.08 -1.81
N VAL A 585 -7.91 -39.08 -0.86
CA VAL A 585 -8.18 -38.86 0.57
C VAL A 585 -8.04 -37.39 1.04
N ASN A 586 -7.43 -36.55 0.22
CA ASN A 586 -7.24 -35.14 0.53
C ASN A 586 -8.50 -34.30 0.20
N ASP A 587 -8.41 -33.01 0.32
CA ASP A 587 -9.45 -32.09 -0.10
C ASP A 587 -9.53 -31.99 -1.63
N TRP A 588 -10.74 -31.82 -2.12
CA TRP A 588 -11.06 -31.78 -3.55
C TRP A 588 -12.05 -30.67 -3.87
N ALA A 589 -11.95 -30.16 -5.07
CA ALA A 589 -13.00 -29.35 -5.64
C ALA A 589 -13.71 -30.08 -6.78
N LEU A 590 -15.00 -29.83 -6.96
CA LEU A 590 -15.81 -30.37 -8.04
C LEU A 590 -16.46 -29.22 -8.80
N LEU A 591 -16.18 -29.13 -10.10
CA LEU A 591 -16.80 -28.15 -10.97
C LEU A 591 -17.79 -28.81 -11.91
N LEU A 592 -19.05 -28.35 -11.89
CA LEU A 592 -20.06 -28.71 -12.88
C LEU A 592 -20.39 -27.47 -13.72
N ARG A 593 -20.38 -27.62 -15.02
CA ARG A 593 -20.80 -26.56 -15.97
C ARG A 593 -21.83 -27.14 -16.94
N LYS A 594 -22.95 -26.42 -17.09
CA LYS A 594 -23.97 -26.78 -18.08
C LYS A 594 -23.34 -26.87 -19.47
N LYS A 595 -23.78 -27.88 -20.23
CA LYS A 595 -23.40 -28.03 -21.64
C LYS A 595 -24.06 -27.02 -22.54
#